data_3deb073c551fbd8d95397755b9445a89
#
_entry.id   3deb073c551fbd8d95397755b9445a89
#
_cell.length_a   1.000
_cell.length_b   1.000
_cell.length_c   1.000
_cell.angle_alpha   90.00
_cell.angle_beta   90.00
_cell.angle_gamma   90.00
#
_symmetry.space_group_name_H-M   'P 1'
#
loop_
_entity.id
_entity.type
_entity.pdbx_description
1 polymer ?
#
loop_
_entity_poly.entity_id
_entity_poly.type
_entity_poly.pdbx_seq_one_letter_code
_entity_poly.pdbx_strand_id
1 'polypeptide(L)'
;MHEYNTESLVLTFLPYHANPLFPTMLSILPKTLPPTLKFLQPYVPSLSSPPSQALIYAAINNPSFFTAFNTYVIRASNLAHHSTMLLQFWAGIMTPTINGMLDAAMSGRADVRSQRQEDLLLRVVPVLQQTLRIKNVPELYLGSCMIICILVSKTQLDDRVLDSLMDAVSRSWTPQTLEQGIASLAIIAEERQSLKLTRSVTKALLNLSGLQERILDLQTRQHTGRLLTGLAVTSLDEAPAAVAFDLIENAVTSHILTLPQKAAIVRVLFSAVSELQVLSESAASQEHLARIFSALCQSPSTLP
;
A
#
# COMPACT_ATOMS: atom_id res chain seq x y z
N MET A 1 -16.46 22.54 30.87
CA MET A 1 -16.61 21.08 30.87
C MET A 1 -17.21 20.50 29.56
N HIS A 2 -17.76 21.34 28.69
CA HIS A 2 -18.45 20.89 27.46
C HIS A 2 -17.59 20.80 26.20
N GLU A 3 -16.37 21.33 26.20
CA GLU A 3 -15.52 21.36 24.99
C GLU A 3 -14.80 20.06 24.68
N TYR A 4 -14.50 19.25 25.68
CA TYR A 4 -13.67 18.05 25.53
C TYR A 4 -14.29 16.89 24.73
N ASN A 5 -15.59 16.88 24.49
CA ASN A 5 -16.29 15.81 23.79
C ASN A 5 -16.86 16.19 22.43
N THR A 6 -16.91 17.47 22.07
CA THR A 6 -17.55 17.94 20.82
C THR A 6 -16.87 17.37 19.59
N GLU A 7 -15.54 17.36 19.57
CA GLU A 7 -14.76 16.83 18.45
C GLU A 7 -14.98 15.32 18.27
N SER A 8 -14.82 14.55 19.34
CA SER A 8 -15.05 13.10 19.29
C SER A 8 -16.50 12.76 18.94
N LEU A 9 -17.46 13.51 19.48
CA LEU A 9 -18.88 13.35 19.18
C LEU A 9 -19.13 13.57 17.68
N VAL A 10 -18.69 14.69 17.13
CA VAL A 10 -18.87 15.00 15.70
C VAL A 10 -18.21 13.94 14.83
N LEU A 11 -16.97 13.54 15.12
CA LEU A 11 -16.24 12.53 14.34
C LEU A 11 -16.92 11.15 14.39
N THR A 12 -17.64 10.84 15.50
CA THR A 12 -18.48 9.62 15.61
C THR A 12 -19.68 9.66 14.67
N PHE A 13 -20.32 10.81 14.51
CA PHE A 13 -21.53 10.96 13.72
C PHE A 13 -21.26 11.34 12.25
N LEU A 14 -20.08 11.85 11.95
CA LEU A 14 -19.72 12.32 10.62
C LEU A 14 -19.90 11.24 9.51
N PRO A 15 -19.66 9.94 9.75
CA PRO A 15 -19.99 8.87 8.80
C PRO A 15 -21.47 8.84 8.38
N TYR A 16 -22.34 9.38 9.19
CA TYR A 16 -23.78 9.41 8.94
C TYR A 16 -24.26 10.77 8.40
N HIS A 17 -23.37 11.59 7.86
CA HIS A 17 -23.68 12.94 7.36
C HIS A 17 -24.78 12.98 6.29
N ALA A 18 -24.95 11.90 5.52
CA ALA A 18 -26.04 11.78 4.54
C ALA A 18 -27.38 11.32 5.16
N ASN A 19 -27.41 10.96 6.45
CA ASN A 19 -28.64 10.53 7.12
C ASN A 19 -29.54 11.74 7.41
N PRO A 20 -30.86 11.67 7.19
CA PRO A 20 -31.80 12.76 7.49
C PRO A 20 -31.80 13.22 8.95
N LEU A 21 -31.33 12.41 9.89
CA LEU A 21 -31.19 12.78 11.30
C LEU A 21 -29.90 13.56 11.61
N PHE A 22 -28.95 13.65 10.70
CA PHE A 22 -27.70 14.36 10.91
C PHE A 22 -27.89 15.86 11.24
N PRO A 23 -28.82 16.60 10.61
CA PRO A 23 -29.13 17.98 11.00
C PRO A 23 -29.55 18.14 12.47
N THR A 24 -30.25 17.17 13.05
CA THR A 24 -30.61 17.16 14.45
C THR A 24 -29.36 17.13 15.35
N MET A 25 -28.34 16.41 14.94
CA MET A 25 -27.05 16.42 15.61
C MET A 25 -26.36 17.79 15.54
N LEU A 26 -26.48 18.50 14.42
CA LEU A 26 -25.91 19.85 14.30
C LEU A 26 -26.56 20.84 15.24
N SER A 27 -27.85 20.66 15.61
CA SER A 27 -28.58 21.56 16.49
C SER A 27 -28.06 21.60 17.93
N ILE A 28 -27.38 20.53 18.38
CA ILE A 28 -26.78 20.47 19.73
C ILE A 28 -25.35 21.03 19.78
N LEU A 29 -24.76 21.36 18.63
CA LEU A 29 -23.40 21.89 18.59
C LEU A 29 -23.35 23.34 19.06
N PRO A 30 -22.23 23.77 19.66
CA PRO A 30 -22.06 25.16 20.05
C PRO A 30 -22.01 26.07 18.81
N LYS A 31 -22.42 27.32 18.97
CA LYS A 31 -22.43 28.33 17.90
C LYS A 31 -21.03 28.57 17.31
N THR A 32 -20.00 28.45 18.11
CA THR A 32 -18.59 28.54 17.69
C THR A 32 -17.95 27.18 17.76
N LEU A 33 -17.49 26.68 16.60
CA LEU A 33 -16.82 25.36 16.51
C LEU A 33 -15.31 25.53 16.64
N PRO A 34 -14.61 24.50 17.19
CA PRO A 34 -13.15 24.48 17.21
C PRO A 34 -12.57 24.52 15.79
N PRO A 35 -11.30 24.92 15.62
CA PRO A 35 -10.64 25.01 14.30
C PRO A 35 -10.73 23.73 13.48
N THR A 36 -10.69 22.57 14.13
CA THR A 36 -10.83 21.24 13.53
C THR A 36 -12.17 21.05 12.83
N LEU A 37 -13.24 21.64 13.35
CA LEU A 37 -14.61 21.47 12.87
C LEU A 37 -15.17 22.74 12.20
N LYS A 38 -14.34 23.76 11.98
CA LYS A 38 -14.76 25.05 11.43
C LYS A 38 -15.49 24.92 10.08
N PHE A 39 -15.20 23.91 9.30
CA PHE A 39 -15.86 23.65 8.02
C PHE A 39 -17.36 23.33 8.16
N LEU A 40 -17.81 22.89 9.35
CA LEU A 40 -19.23 22.66 9.63
C LEU A 40 -19.99 23.94 10.01
N GLN A 41 -19.28 25.05 10.25
CA GLN A 41 -19.87 26.31 10.68
C GLN A 41 -21.05 26.82 9.80
N PRO A 42 -21.00 26.71 8.46
CA PRO A 42 -22.12 27.10 7.59
C PRO A 42 -23.36 26.21 7.73
N TYR A 43 -23.17 24.94 8.13
CA TYR A 43 -24.23 23.93 8.20
C TYR A 43 -24.98 23.92 9.53
N VAL A 44 -24.36 24.43 10.59
CA VAL A 44 -24.98 24.49 11.95
C VAL A 44 -26.20 25.39 11.98
N PRO A 45 -26.16 26.67 11.50
CA PRO A 45 -27.35 27.54 11.53
C PRO A 45 -28.46 27.12 10.56
N SER A 46 -28.05 26.54 9.40
CA SER A 46 -28.98 26.11 8.36
C SER A 46 -29.58 24.73 8.61
N LEU A 47 -29.11 24.03 9.65
CA LEU A 47 -29.47 22.64 9.95
C LEU A 47 -29.47 21.74 8.69
N SER A 48 -28.46 21.92 7.86
CA SER A 48 -28.28 21.16 6.61
C SER A 48 -27.09 20.23 6.68
N SER A 49 -27.17 19.08 6.04
CA SER A 49 -26.07 18.12 5.99
C SER A 49 -24.96 18.60 5.06
N PRO A 50 -23.68 18.52 5.46
CA PRO A 50 -22.57 18.82 4.57
C PRO A 50 -22.48 17.74 3.46
N PRO A 51 -22.31 18.11 2.19
CA PRO A 51 -22.05 17.15 1.13
C PRO A 51 -20.65 16.52 1.30
N SER A 52 -20.46 15.29 0.85
CA SER A 52 -19.15 14.59 0.90
C SER A 52 -18.01 15.42 0.31
N GLN A 53 -18.30 16.19 -0.75
CA GLN A 53 -17.30 17.08 -1.37
C GLN A 53 -16.80 18.18 -0.41
N ALA A 54 -17.67 18.71 0.47
CA ALA A 54 -17.26 19.69 1.47
C ALA A 54 -16.34 19.07 2.53
N LEU A 55 -16.54 17.79 2.87
CA LEU A 55 -15.69 17.04 3.80
C LEU A 55 -14.31 16.76 3.18
N ILE A 56 -14.28 16.36 1.92
CA ILE A 56 -13.03 16.14 1.15
C ILE A 56 -12.26 17.48 1.07
N TYR A 57 -12.93 18.56 0.69
CA TYR A 57 -12.31 19.89 0.61
C TYR A 57 -11.77 20.35 1.97
N ALA A 58 -12.52 20.09 3.05
CA ALA A 58 -12.07 20.37 4.41
C ALA A 58 -10.82 19.55 4.77
N ALA A 59 -10.79 18.28 4.43
CA ALA A 59 -9.65 17.42 4.72
C ALA A 59 -8.38 17.84 3.92
N ILE A 60 -8.54 18.36 2.70
CA ILE A 60 -7.43 18.90 1.90
C ILE A 60 -6.88 20.19 2.53
N ASN A 61 -7.75 21.14 2.90
CA ASN A 61 -7.38 22.52 3.23
C ASN A 61 -7.28 22.80 4.73
N ASN A 62 -7.76 21.91 5.60
CA ASN A 62 -7.67 22.03 7.04
C ASN A 62 -6.79 20.93 7.65
N PRO A 63 -5.49 21.21 7.88
CA PRO A 63 -4.57 20.23 8.48
C PRO A 63 -5.02 19.73 9.85
N SER A 64 -5.67 20.59 10.64
CA SER A 64 -6.18 20.21 11.97
C SER A 64 -7.30 19.17 11.87
N PHE A 65 -8.23 19.34 10.92
CA PHE A 65 -9.27 18.34 10.66
C PHE A 65 -8.68 17.04 10.13
N PHE A 66 -7.76 17.11 9.15
CA PHE A 66 -7.08 15.94 8.63
C PHE A 66 -6.42 15.11 9.75
N THR A 67 -5.68 15.79 10.64
CA THR A 67 -4.98 15.14 11.75
C THR A 67 -5.96 14.56 12.76
N ALA A 68 -6.97 15.35 13.18
CA ALA A 68 -7.96 14.92 14.16
C ALA A 68 -8.76 13.70 13.68
N PHE A 69 -9.19 13.71 12.41
CA PHE A 69 -9.97 12.62 11.83
C PHE A 69 -9.15 11.32 11.76
N ASN A 70 -7.92 11.38 11.25
CA ASN A 70 -7.05 10.20 11.20
C ASN A 70 -6.72 9.69 12.62
N THR A 71 -6.40 10.57 13.56
CA THR A 71 -6.13 10.20 14.95
C THR A 71 -7.34 9.54 15.61
N TYR A 72 -8.55 10.06 15.34
CA TYR A 72 -9.78 9.47 15.84
C TYR A 72 -9.99 8.05 15.30
N VAL A 73 -9.86 7.83 13.99
CA VAL A 73 -10.03 6.51 13.38
C VAL A 73 -9.00 5.52 13.89
N ILE A 74 -7.73 5.90 13.96
CA ILE A 74 -6.65 5.08 14.50
C ILE A 74 -6.94 4.69 15.95
N ARG A 75 -7.35 5.65 16.79
CA ARG A 75 -7.69 5.41 18.19
C ARG A 75 -8.90 4.50 18.33
N ALA A 76 -9.98 4.74 17.58
CA ALA A 76 -11.18 3.91 17.59
C ALA A 76 -10.86 2.47 17.16
N SER A 77 -10.01 2.29 16.16
CA SER A 77 -9.59 0.98 15.67
C SER A 77 -8.71 0.24 16.68
N ASN A 78 -7.76 0.92 17.32
CA ASN A 78 -6.91 0.33 18.36
C ASN A 78 -7.70 -0.12 19.60
N LEU A 79 -8.78 0.59 19.92
CA LEU A 79 -9.66 0.27 21.06
C LEU A 79 -10.80 -0.69 20.69
N ALA A 80 -10.85 -1.17 19.44
CA ALA A 80 -11.96 -1.96 18.90
C ALA A 80 -13.34 -1.27 19.03
N HIS A 81 -13.36 0.07 19.06
CA HIS A 81 -14.58 0.90 19.09
C HIS A 81 -14.99 1.42 17.72
N HIS A 82 -14.39 0.89 16.66
CA HIS A 82 -14.73 1.25 15.28
C HIS A 82 -15.99 0.53 14.81
N SER A 83 -16.69 1.15 13.86
CA SER A 83 -17.72 0.51 13.06
C SER A 83 -17.26 0.38 11.62
N THR A 84 -17.80 -0.59 10.88
CA THR A 84 -17.54 -0.73 9.44
C THR A 84 -17.89 0.56 8.69
N MET A 85 -18.99 1.24 9.08
CA MET A 85 -19.39 2.52 8.50
C MET A 85 -18.31 3.61 8.69
N LEU A 86 -17.71 3.69 9.88
CA LEU A 86 -16.62 4.65 10.14
C LEU A 86 -15.42 4.39 9.23
N LEU A 87 -15.02 3.13 9.08
CA LEU A 87 -13.84 2.75 8.29
C LEU A 87 -14.06 2.93 6.79
N GLN A 88 -15.25 2.56 6.30
CA GLN A 88 -15.65 2.81 4.91
C GLN A 88 -15.71 4.31 4.60
N PHE A 89 -16.29 5.08 5.52
CA PHE A 89 -16.33 6.53 5.41
C PHE A 89 -14.92 7.13 5.40
N TRP A 90 -14.05 6.68 6.31
CA TRP A 90 -12.66 7.12 6.35
C TRP A 90 -11.96 6.86 5.02
N ALA A 91 -12.03 5.65 4.47
CA ALA A 91 -11.45 5.33 3.19
C ALA A 91 -12.06 6.17 2.05
N GLY A 92 -13.39 6.34 2.06
CA GLY A 92 -14.13 7.12 1.07
C GLY A 92 -13.81 8.63 1.08
N ILE A 93 -13.42 9.19 2.23
CA ILE A 93 -12.98 10.59 2.35
C ILE A 93 -11.47 10.71 2.11
N MET A 94 -10.64 9.83 2.71
CA MET A 94 -9.19 9.95 2.63
C MET A 94 -8.64 9.69 1.24
N THR A 95 -9.19 8.73 0.51
CA THR A 95 -8.75 8.39 -0.86
C THR A 95 -8.83 9.60 -1.81
N PRO A 96 -9.98 10.26 -2.00
CA PRO A 96 -10.07 11.46 -2.82
C PRO A 96 -9.35 12.67 -2.22
N THR A 97 -9.25 12.77 -0.89
CA THR A 97 -8.47 13.83 -0.22
C THR A 97 -7.00 13.76 -0.61
N ILE A 98 -6.38 12.59 -0.48
CA ILE A 98 -4.97 12.40 -0.80
C ILE A 98 -4.74 12.56 -2.30
N ASN A 99 -5.64 12.05 -3.14
CA ASN A 99 -5.59 12.31 -4.57
C ASN A 99 -5.61 13.80 -4.90
N GLY A 100 -6.51 14.57 -4.29
CA GLY A 100 -6.59 16.02 -4.47
C GLY A 100 -5.37 16.78 -3.92
N MET A 101 -4.81 16.34 -2.79
CA MET A 101 -3.55 16.89 -2.26
C MET A 101 -2.38 16.64 -3.21
N LEU A 102 -2.30 15.46 -3.82
CA LEU A 102 -1.28 15.11 -4.80
C LEU A 102 -1.41 15.97 -6.06
N ASP A 103 -2.61 16.12 -6.59
CA ASP A 103 -2.88 16.97 -7.76
C ASP A 103 -2.48 18.44 -7.49
N ALA A 104 -2.79 18.94 -6.29
CA ALA A 104 -2.39 20.27 -5.85
C ALA A 104 -0.85 20.40 -5.67
N ALA A 105 -0.19 19.35 -5.16
CA ALA A 105 1.27 19.34 -5.00
C ALA A 105 1.99 19.33 -6.35
N MET A 106 1.42 18.69 -7.36
CA MET A 106 1.99 18.64 -8.71
C MET A 106 1.83 19.95 -9.48
N SER A 107 1.04 20.91 -8.99
CA SER A 107 0.87 22.22 -9.58
C SER A 107 2.00 23.17 -9.19
N GLY A 108 2.52 23.97 -10.13
CA GLY A 108 3.52 25.00 -9.89
C GLY A 108 4.93 24.68 -10.41
N ARG A 109 5.92 25.47 -9.98
CA ARG A 109 7.32 25.30 -10.38
C ARG A 109 7.95 24.07 -9.72
N ALA A 110 9.02 23.54 -10.30
CA ALA A 110 9.64 22.26 -9.87
C ALA A 110 10.10 22.28 -8.40
N ASP A 111 10.71 23.35 -7.95
CA ASP A 111 11.17 23.55 -6.58
C ASP A 111 10.00 23.54 -5.57
N VAL A 112 8.92 24.27 -5.91
CA VAL A 112 7.70 24.33 -5.08
C VAL A 112 6.98 22.98 -5.06
N ARG A 113 6.99 22.25 -6.19
CA ARG A 113 6.41 20.91 -6.29
C ARG A 113 7.11 19.93 -5.36
N SER A 114 8.45 19.90 -5.39
CA SER A 114 9.24 19.01 -4.53
C SER A 114 8.95 19.26 -3.06
N GLN A 115 8.95 20.51 -2.61
CA GLN A 115 8.66 20.86 -1.23
C GLN A 115 7.24 20.45 -0.81
N ARG A 116 6.23 20.72 -1.64
CA ARG A 116 4.83 20.34 -1.34
C ARG A 116 4.64 18.84 -1.30
N GLN A 117 5.33 18.11 -2.17
CA GLN A 117 5.30 16.65 -2.19
C GLN A 117 5.93 16.08 -0.93
N GLU A 118 7.07 16.62 -0.48
CA GLU A 118 7.72 16.22 0.77
C GLU A 118 6.82 16.49 1.98
N ASP A 119 6.24 17.69 2.09
CA ASP A 119 5.31 18.07 3.16
C ASP A 119 4.09 17.13 3.20
N LEU A 120 3.58 16.72 2.03
CA LEU A 120 2.48 15.76 1.93
C LEU A 120 2.91 14.37 2.41
N LEU A 121 4.06 13.89 1.98
CA LEU A 121 4.60 12.59 2.40
C LEU A 121 4.82 12.54 3.91
N LEU A 122 5.39 13.56 4.51
CA LEU A 122 5.59 13.69 5.96
C LEU A 122 4.28 13.63 6.74
N ARG A 123 3.16 14.03 6.11
CA ARG A 123 1.83 13.96 6.72
C ARG A 123 1.15 12.62 6.52
N VAL A 124 1.23 12.04 5.32
CA VAL A 124 0.45 10.85 4.93
C VAL A 124 1.14 9.55 5.32
N VAL A 125 2.45 9.41 5.10
CA VAL A 125 3.18 8.16 5.37
C VAL A 125 3.07 7.69 6.81
N PRO A 126 3.21 8.56 7.85
CA PRO A 126 3.02 8.13 9.23
C PRO A 126 1.59 7.63 9.53
N VAL A 127 0.56 8.22 8.92
CA VAL A 127 -0.82 7.76 9.07
C VAL A 127 -0.96 6.34 8.50
N LEU A 128 -0.46 6.09 7.29
CA LEU A 128 -0.50 4.77 6.66
C LEU A 128 0.26 3.72 7.46
N GLN A 129 1.43 4.06 7.99
CA GLN A 129 2.18 3.16 8.87
C GLN A 129 1.44 2.82 10.17
N GLN A 130 0.72 3.79 10.75
CA GLN A 130 -0.08 3.57 11.95
C GLN A 130 -1.32 2.72 11.66
N THR A 131 -2.05 3.01 10.58
CA THR A 131 -3.25 2.23 10.20
C THR A 131 -2.90 0.80 9.86
N LEU A 132 -1.79 0.55 9.14
CA LEU A 132 -1.32 -0.79 8.82
C LEU A 132 -0.76 -1.57 10.02
N ARG A 133 -0.41 -0.94 11.14
CA ARG A 133 -0.02 -1.65 12.35
C ARG A 133 -1.20 -2.26 13.11
N ILE A 134 -2.41 -1.78 12.85
CA ILE A 134 -3.62 -2.26 13.50
C ILE A 134 -4.04 -3.56 12.84
N LYS A 135 -4.00 -4.65 13.61
CA LYS A 135 -4.33 -5.99 13.12
C LYS A 135 -5.83 -6.27 13.22
N ASN A 136 -6.31 -7.19 12.41
CA ASN A 136 -7.68 -7.70 12.44
C ASN A 136 -8.77 -6.64 12.16
N VAL A 137 -8.43 -5.61 11.37
CA VAL A 137 -9.36 -4.58 10.89
C VAL A 137 -9.26 -4.51 9.37
N PRO A 138 -9.93 -5.42 8.63
CA PRO A 138 -9.77 -5.58 7.19
C PRO A 138 -10.08 -4.30 6.41
N GLU A 139 -11.14 -3.57 6.78
CA GLU A 139 -11.56 -2.36 6.09
C GLU A 139 -10.51 -1.25 6.19
N LEU A 140 -9.87 -1.10 7.36
CA LEU A 140 -8.79 -0.13 7.55
C LEU A 140 -7.56 -0.50 6.73
N TYR A 141 -7.22 -1.78 6.69
CA TYR A 141 -6.14 -2.30 5.88
C TYR A 141 -6.38 -2.04 4.40
N LEU A 142 -7.56 -2.40 3.89
CA LEU A 142 -7.94 -2.19 2.48
C LEU A 142 -7.92 -0.70 2.10
N GLY A 143 -8.49 0.16 2.95
CA GLY A 143 -8.45 1.60 2.75
C GLY A 143 -7.01 2.15 2.70
N SER A 144 -6.14 1.65 3.57
CA SER A 144 -4.72 2.01 3.57
C SER A 144 -4.00 1.55 2.29
N CYS A 145 -4.28 0.33 1.82
CA CYS A 145 -3.74 -0.18 0.55
C CYS A 145 -4.18 0.66 -0.64
N MET A 146 -5.45 1.07 -0.70
CA MET A 146 -5.96 1.96 -1.76
C MET A 146 -5.21 3.29 -1.78
N ILE A 147 -5.00 3.90 -0.61
CA ILE A 147 -4.26 5.15 -0.49
C ILE A 147 -2.79 4.99 -0.91
N ILE A 148 -2.14 3.89 -0.51
CA ILE A 148 -0.77 3.57 -0.92
C ILE A 148 -0.68 3.45 -2.44
N CYS A 149 -1.60 2.73 -3.08
CA CYS A 149 -1.61 2.59 -4.54
C CYS A 149 -1.71 3.94 -5.25
N ILE A 150 -2.57 4.85 -4.78
CA ILE A 150 -2.68 6.20 -5.33
C ILE A 150 -1.40 7.01 -5.09
N LEU A 151 -0.85 6.95 -3.88
CA LEU A 151 0.37 7.66 -3.52
C LEU A 151 1.52 7.24 -4.42
N VAL A 152 1.75 5.94 -4.53
CA VAL A 152 2.85 5.34 -5.30
C VAL A 152 2.69 5.62 -6.80
N SER A 153 1.47 5.50 -7.35
CA SER A 153 1.24 5.72 -8.78
C SER A 153 1.36 7.19 -9.23
N LYS A 154 1.29 8.14 -8.30
CA LYS A 154 1.33 9.58 -8.61
C LYS A 154 2.61 10.29 -8.16
N THR A 155 3.47 9.62 -7.40
CA THR A 155 4.69 10.23 -6.84
C THR A 155 5.90 9.36 -7.10
N GLN A 156 7.04 9.98 -7.33
CA GLN A 156 8.32 9.28 -7.33
C GLN A 156 8.83 9.22 -5.90
N LEU A 157 8.71 8.05 -5.27
CA LEU A 157 9.16 7.83 -3.91
C LEU A 157 10.56 7.23 -3.88
N ASP A 158 11.33 7.59 -2.86
CA ASP A 158 12.61 6.93 -2.57
C ASP A 158 12.37 5.44 -2.20
N ASP A 159 13.28 4.56 -2.63
CA ASP A 159 13.19 3.12 -2.35
C ASP A 159 13.04 2.83 -0.86
N ARG A 160 13.62 3.63 0.04
CA ARG A 160 13.48 3.45 1.50
C ARG A 160 12.03 3.64 1.97
N VAL A 161 11.31 4.59 1.39
CA VAL A 161 9.89 4.83 1.68
C VAL A 161 9.07 3.66 1.14
N LEU A 162 9.34 3.25 -0.11
CA LEU A 162 8.68 2.11 -0.74
C LEU A 162 8.91 0.82 0.04
N ASP A 163 10.14 0.54 0.48
CA ASP A 163 10.48 -0.59 1.34
C ASP A 163 9.72 -0.58 2.67
N SER A 164 9.63 0.58 3.31
CA SER A 164 8.87 0.74 4.55
C SER A 164 7.38 0.47 4.37
N LEU A 165 6.79 0.91 3.24
CA LEU A 165 5.40 0.63 2.90
C LEU A 165 5.18 -0.85 2.58
N MET A 166 6.07 -1.48 1.80
CA MET A 166 6.01 -2.92 1.51
C MET A 166 6.08 -3.76 2.79
N ASP A 167 6.98 -3.41 3.70
CA ASP A 167 7.11 -4.07 5.00
C ASP A 167 5.85 -3.90 5.85
N ALA A 168 5.24 -2.73 5.86
CA ALA A 168 4.01 -2.48 6.60
C ALA A 168 2.83 -3.28 6.02
N VAL A 169 2.69 -3.31 4.69
CA VAL A 169 1.66 -4.10 3.99
C VAL A 169 1.83 -5.60 4.29
N SER A 170 3.05 -6.14 4.13
CA SER A 170 3.29 -7.57 4.28
C SER A 170 3.15 -8.10 5.70
N ARG A 171 3.29 -7.25 6.74
CA ARG A 171 3.16 -7.65 8.16
C ARG A 171 1.72 -7.70 8.64
N SER A 172 0.79 -7.09 7.92
CA SER A 172 -0.54 -6.77 8.44
C SER A 172 -1.68 -7.44 7.69
N TRP A 173 -1.40 -8.13 6.60
CA TRP A 173 -2.43 -8.86 5.88
C TRP A 173 -3.03 -10.01 6.70
N THR A 174 -4.26 -10.33 6.40
CA THR A 174 -5.00 -11.49 6.90
C THR A 174 -5.40 -12.37 5.72
N PRO A 175 -5.87 -13.60 5.91
CA PRO A 175 -6.37 -14.43 4.81
C PRO A 175 -7.42 -13.73 3.94
N GLN A 176 -8.21 -12.83 4.53
CA GLN A 176 -9.26 -12.06 3.84
C GLN A 176 -8.72 -10.90 2.99
N THR A 177 -7.55 -10.35 3.33
CA THR A 177 -6.96 -9.16 2.68
C THR A 177 -5.68 -9.49 1.92
N LEU A 178 -5.32 -10.77 1.86
CA LEU A 178 -4.05 -11.24 1.30
C LEU A 178 -3.88 -10.87 -0.17
N GLU A 179 -4.90 -11.07 -0.98
CA GLU A 179 -4.86 -10.78 -2.42
C GLU A 179 -4.61 -9.28 -2.68
N GLN A 180 -5.33 -8.42 -1.94
CA GLN A 180 -5.14 -6.97 -2.04
C GLN A 180 -3.77 -6.54 -1.52
N GLY A 181 -3.25 -7.22 -0.50
CA GLY A 181 -1.89 -7.03 -0.01
C GLY A 181 -0.84 -7.35 -1.07
N ILE A 182 -0.93 -8.52 -1.71
CA ILE A 182 -0.01 -8.91 -2.79
C ILE A 182 -0.15 -7.96 -3.99
N ALA A 183 -1.39 -7.55 -4.32
CA ALA A 183 -1.65 -6.57 -5.37
C ALA A 183 -0.95 -5.23 -5.08
N SER A 184 -1.06 -4.74 -3.84
CA SER A 184 -0.37 -3.52 -3.42
C SER A 184 1.15 -3.66 -3.47
N LEU A 185 1.70 -4.81 -3.05
CA LEU A 185 3.14 -5.09 -3.18
C LEU A 185 3.60 -5.08 -4.64
N ALA A 186 2.80 -5.61 -5.56
CA ALA A 186 3.13 -5.59 -6.98
C ALA A 186 3.19 -4.16 -7.53
N ILE A 187 2.21 -3.29 -7.18
CA ILE A 187 2.20 -1.88 -7.58
C ILE A 187 3.42 -1.14 -7.01
N ILE A 188 3.75 -1.35 -5.73
CA ILE A 188 4.92 -0.73 -5.11
C ILE A 188 6.20 -1.22 -5.79
N ALA A 189 6.31 -2.51 -6.11
CA ALA A 189 7.49 -3.09 -6.74
C ALA A 189 7.77 -2.51 -8.13
N GLU A 190 6.73 -2.13 -8.91
CA GLU A 190 6.90 -1.52 -10.23
C GLU A 190 7.60 -0.14 -10.17
N GLU A 191 7.39 0.61 -9.11
CA GLU A 191 7.96 1.96 -8.94
C GLU A 191 9.35 1.98 -8.28
N ARG A 192 9.81 0.84 -7.73
CA ARG A 192 11.14 0.76 -7.10
C ARG A 192 12.25 0.76 -8.13
N GLN A 193 13.37 1.40 -7.80
CA GLN A 193 14.60 1.33 -8.59
C GLN A 193 15.35 0.00 -8.31
N SER A 194 15.45 -0.40 -7.04
CA SER A 194 16.06 -1.66 -6.64
C SER A 194 15.20 -2.87 -7.02
N LEU A 195 15.83 -3.92 -7.53
CA LEU A 195 15.17 -5.20 -7.77
C LEU A 195 15.03 -6.03 -6.50
N LYS A 196 16.00 -5.94 -5.57
CA LYS A 196 15.97 -6.74 -4.32
C LYS A 196 14.84 -6.27 -3.41
N LEU A 197 14.03 -7.20 -2.95
CA LEU A 197 13.02 -6.97 -1.91
C LEU A 197 13.66 -6.94 -0.53
N THR A 198 12.94 -6.39 0.46
CA THR A 198 13.38 -6.49 1.85
C THR A 198 13.25 -7.92 2.35
N ARG A 199 14.10 -8.29 3.30
CA ARG A 199 14.06 -9.61 3.94
C ARG A 199 12.69 -9.93 4.54
N SER A 200 12.04 -8.94 5.12
CA SER A 200 10.72 -9.08 5.74
C SER A 200 9.65 -9.46 4.71
N VAL A 201 9.60 -8.75 3.59
CA VAL A 201 8.66 -9.00 2.49
C VAL A 201 8.93 -10.36 1.85
N THR A 202 10.20 -10.69 1.59
CA THR A 202 10.59 -11.98 1.02
C THR A 202 10.13 -13.15 1.89
N LYS A 203 10.41 -13.09 3.20
CA LYS A 203 9.94 -14.13 4.12
C LYS A 203 8.41 -14.22 4.21
N ALA A 204 7.74 -13.07 4.21
CA ALA A 204 6.28 -13.06 4.26
C ALA A 204 5.67 -13.71 3.01
N LEU A 205 6.23 -13.44 1.83
CA LEU A 205 5.79 -14.04 0.57
C LEU A 205 6.11 -15.54 0.48
N LEU A 206 7.33 -15.95 0.82
CA LEU A 206 7.74 -17.36 0.76
C LEU A 206 6.95 -18.27 1.72
N ASN A 207 6.42 -17.72 2.81
CA ASN A 207 5.58 -18.46 3.75
C ASN A 207 4.13 -18.65 3.25
N LEU A 208 3.76 -18.08 2.10
CA LEU A 208 2.40 -18.22 1.56
C LEU A 208 2.26 -19.50 0.76
N SER A 209 1.25 -20.30 1.09
CA SER A 209 0.85 -21.44 0.27
C SER A 209 0.21 -20.96 -1.05
N GLY A 210 0.57 -21.59 -2.16
CA GLY A 210 0.00 -21.26 -3.47
C GLY A 210 0.38 -19.85 -3.98
N LEU A 211 1.53 -19.30 -3.55
CA LEU A 211 1.98 -17.95 -3.95
C LEU A 211 2.06 -17.81 -5.47
N GLN A 212 2.56 -18.80 -6.16
CA GLN A 212 2.73 -18.75 -7.61
C GLN A 212 1.39 -18.65 -8.35
N GLU A 213 0.41 -19.45 -7.95
CA GLU A 213 -0.95 -19.42 -8.52
C GLU A 213 -1.60 -18.06 -8.29
N ARG A 214 -1.42 -17.48 -7.09
CA ARG A 214 -1.93 -16.13 -6.76
C ARG A 214 -1.27 -15.04 -7.60
N ILE A 215 0.04 -15.12 -7.82
CA ILE A 215 0.74 -14.15 -8.67
C ILE A 215 0.29 -14.29 -10.12
N LEU A 216 0.08 -15.51 -10.61
CA LEU A 216 -0.45 -15.78 -11.96
C LEU A 216 -1.86 -15.23 -12.13
N ASP A 217 -2.74 -15.42 -11.16
CA ASP A 217 -4.09 -14.84 -11.20
C ASP A 217 -4.07 -13.31 -11.20
N LEU A 218 -3.23 -12.71 -10.36
CA LEU A 218 -3.05 -11.26 -10.33
C LEU A 218 -2.51 -10.68 -11.65
N GLN A 219 -1.67 -11.41 -12.37
CA GLN A 219 -1.12 -10.97 -13.66
C GLN A 219 -2.20 -10.67 -14.70
N THR A 220 -3.36 -11.28 -14.59
CA THR A 220 -4.51 -10.99 -15.46
C THR A 220 -5.08 -9.59 -15.26
N ARG A 221 -4.80 -8.98 -14.11
CA ARG A 221 -5.37 -7.68 -13.68
C ARG A 221 -4.33 -6.58 -13.58
N GLN A 222 -3.07 -6.92 -13.29
CA GLN A 222 -1.99 -5.96 -13.10
C GLN A 222 -0.61 -6.59 -13.34
N HIS A 223 0.39 -5.74 -13.56
CA HIS A 223 1.76 -6.20 -13.73
C HIS A 223 2.32 -6.74 -12.41
N THR A 224 2.81 -7.98 -12.41
CA THR A 224 3.43 -8.64 -11.25
C THR A 224 4.86 -9.05 -11.51
N GLY A 225 5.35 -8.81 -12.72
CA GLY A 225 6.66 -9.28 -13.17
C GLY A 225 7.82 -8.75 -12.33
N ARG A 226 7.76 -7.49 -11.90
CA ARG A 226 8.81 -6.88 -11.09
C ARG A 226 8.83 -7.42 -9.66
N LEU A 227 7.66 -7.67 -9.07
CA LEU A 227 7.56 -8.35 -7.77
C LEU A 227 8.13 -9.75 -7.82
N LEU A 228 7.77 -10.53 -8.86
CA LEU A 228 8.27 -11.90 -9.05
C LEU A 228 9.78 -11.92 -9.29
N THR A 229 10.30 -10.99 -10.11
CA THR A 229 11.74 -10.83 -10.35
C THR A 229 12.48 -10.51 -9.05
N GLY A 230 11.95 -9.54 -8.27
CA GLY A 230 12.53 -9.15 -6.99
C GLY A 230 12.53 -10.29 -5.98
N LEU A 231 11.45 -11.06 -5.92
CA LEU A 231 11.35 -12.24 -5.06
C LEU A 231 12.34 -13.34 -5.47
N ALA A 232 12.45 -13.64 -6.77
CA ALA A 232 13.39 -14.62 -7.29
C ALA A 232 14.84 -14.24 -6.97
N VAL A 233 15.22 -12.98 -7.21
CA VAL A 233 16.56 -12.46 -6.91
C VAL A 233 16.89 -12.52 -5.42
N THR A 234 15.95 -12.09 -4.55
CA THR A 234 16.20 -12.03 -3.12
C THR A 234 16.14 -13.39 -2.45
N SER A 235 15.41 -14.35 -3.02
CA SER A 235 15.33 -15.71 -2.50
C SER A 235 16.68 -16.44 -2.53
N LEU A 236 17.57 -16.10 -3.45
CA LEU A 236 18.93 -16.65 -3.52
C LEU A 236 19.75 -16.32 -2.25
N ASP A 237 19.51 -15.16 -1.65
CA ASP A 237 20.21 -14.71 -0.44
C ASP A 237 19.49 -15.15 0.85
N GLU A 238 18.18 -15.33 0.80
CA GLU A 238 17.33 -15.41 2.01
C GLU A 238 16.61 -16.74 2.21
N ALA A 239 16.60 -17.62 1.20
CA ALA A 239 15.89 -18.91 1.23
C ALA A 239 16.85 -20.10 1.10
N PRO A 240 16.43 -21.32 1.52
CA PRO A 240 17.14 -22.53 1.17
C PRO A 240 17.27 -22.69 -0.36
N ALA A 241 18.41 -23.17 -0.83
CA ALA A 241 18.73 -23.25 -2.24
C ALA A 241 17.63 -23.96 -3.08
N ALA A 242 17.07 -25.06 -2.57
CA ALA A 242 16.00 -25.78 -3.25
C ALA A 242 14.75 -24.88 -3.49
N VAL A 243 14.33 -24.12 -2.48
CA VAL A 243 13.17 -23.21 -2.59
C VAL A 243 13.46 -22.06 -3.55
N ALA A 244 14.67 -21.50 -3.49
CA ALA A 244 15.10 -20.43 -4.38
C ALA A 244 15.13 -20.91 -5.85
N PHE A 245 15.68 -22.09 -6.10
CA PHE A 245 15.76 -22.65 -7.46
C PHE A 245 14.38 -23.04 -8.02
N ASP A 246 13.51 -23.65 -7.22
CA ASP A 246 12.12 -23.90 -7.63
C ASP A 246 11.39 -22.62 -8.04
N LEU A 247 11.55 -21.57 -7.23
CA LEU A 247 10.94 -20.28 -7.51
C LEU A 247 11.50 -19.67 -8.81
N ILE A 248 12.81 -19.73 -9.02
CA ILE A 248 13.48 -19.21 -10.20
C ILE A 248 13.07 -20.00 -11.45
N GLU A 249 13.04 -21.33 -11.38
CA GLU A 249 12.59 -22.20 -12.47
C GLU A 249 11.17 -21.82 -12.90
N ASN A 250 10.26 -21.74 -11.94
CA ASN A 250 8.87 -21.35 -12.20
C ASN A 250 8.73 -19.92 -12.72
N ALA A 251 9.54 -18.97 -12.21
CA ALA A 251 9.53 -17.60 -12.68
C ALA A 251 10.01 -17.50 -14.14
N VAL A 252 11.08 -18.19 -14.49
CA VAL A 252 11.68 -18.15 -15.84
C VAL A 252 10.80 -18.89 -16.87
N THR A 253 10.18 -20.01 -16.49
CA THR A 253 9.25 -20.75 -17.35
C THR A 253 7.91 -20.05 -17.51
N SER A 254 7.52 -19.17 -16.58
CA SER A 254 6.27 -18.42 -16.66
C SER A 254 6.30 -17.42 -17.82
N HIS A 255 5.10 -17.16 -18.38
CA HIS A 255 4.90 -16.12 -19.38
C HIS A 255 4.76 -14.70 -18.79
N ILE A 256 4.90 -14.57 -17.47
CA ILE A 256 4.75 -13.29 -16.75
C ILE A 256 5.95 -12.37 -17.01
N LEU A 257 7.15 -12.95 -17.01
CA LEU A 257 8.38 -12.17 -17.07
C LEU A 257 8.74 -11.76 -18.50
N THR A 258 9.08 -10.50 -18.65
CA THR A 258 9.67 -9.96 -19.88
C THR A 258 11.12 -10.45 -20.04
N LEU A 259 11.64 -10.39 -21.25
CA LEU A 259 13.03 -10.78 -21.53
C LEU A 259 14.06 -10.05 -20.66
N PRO A 260 13.98 -8.71 -20.44
CA PRO A 260 14.88 -8.01 -19.52
C PRO A 260 14.81 -8.50 -18.08
N GLN A 261 13.62 -8.85 -17.59
CA GLN A 261 13.42 -9.39 -16.24
C GLN A 261 14.02 -10.77 -16.10
N LYS A 262 13.82 -11.66 -17.07
CA LYS A 262 14.49 -12.98 -17.13
C LYS A 262 16.01 -12.82 -17.15
N ALA A 263 16.54 -11.90 -17.97
CA ALA A 263 17.96 -11.61 -18.04
C ALA A 263 18.53 -11.09 -16.70
N ALA A 264 17.77 -10.30 -15.96
CA ALA A 264 18.16 -9.82 -14.63
C ALA A 264 18.29 -10.97 -13.62
N ILE A 265 17.31 -11.88 -13.58
CA ILE A 265 17.36 -13.09 -12.72
C ILE A 265 18.59 -13.95 -13.08
N VAL A 266 18.80 -14.21 -14.37
CA VAL A 266 19.92 -15.02 -14.85
C VAL A 266 21.27 -14.41 -14.45
N ARG A 267 21.43 -13.10 -14.61
CA ARG A 267 22.67 -12.41 -14.22
C ARG A 267 22.97 -12.58 -12.74
N VAL A 268 21.96 -12.44 -11.86
CA VAL A 268 22.15 -12.63 -10.42
C VAL A 268 22.41 -14.09 -10.09
N LEU A 269 21.71 -15.02 -10.76
CA LEU A 269 21.95 -16.46 -10.61
C LEU A 269 23.40 -16.83 -10.97
N PHE A 270 23.93 -16.31 -12.09
CA PHE A 270 25.33 -16.55 -12.48
C PHE A 270 26.33 -16.00 -11.45
N SER A 271 26.08 -14.80 -10.91
CA SER A 271 26.91 -14.24 -9.85
C SER A 271 26.86 -15.11 -8.59
N ALA A 272 25.68 -15.54 -8.17
CA ALA A 272 25.51 -16.41 -7.01
C ALA A 272 26.17 -17.78 -7.21
N VAL A 273 26.05 -18.39 -8.40
CA VAL A 273 26.68 -19.68 -8.71
C VAL A 273 28.21 -19.57 -8.76
N SER A 274 28.76 -18.46 -9.24
CA SER A 274 30.21 -18.24 -9.25
C SER A 274 30.81 -18.03 -7.84
N GLU A 275 30.04 -17.46 -6.91
CA GLU A 275 30.46 -17.29 -5.51
C GLU A 275 30.23 -18.54 -4.65
N LEU A 276 29.21 -19.33 -5.00
CA LEU A 276 28.83 -20.56 -4.31
C LEU A 276 29.59 -21.77 -4.90
N GLN A 277 30.88 -21.90 -4.64
CA GLN A 277 31.59 -23.21 -4.81
C GLN A 277 30.88 -24.34 -4.04
N VAL A 278 29.95 -24.01 -3.16
CA VAL A 278 29.11 -24.90 -2.33
C VAL A 278 27.99 -25.61 -3.12
N LEU A 279 27.60 -25.13 -4.31
CA LEU A 279 26.58 -25.77 -5.12
C LEU A 279 27.04 -27.07 -5.82
N SER A 280 28.32 -27.39 -5.75
CA SER A 280 28.86 -28.63 -6.30
C SER A 280 28.49 -29.90 -5.50
N GLU A 281 27.94 -29.76 -4.31
CA GLU A 281 27.72 -30.86 -3.39
C GLU A 281 26.32 -31.49 -3.42
N SER A 282 25.30 -30.83 -4.04
CA SER A 282 23.95 -31.39 -4.13
C SER A 282 23.53 -31.68 -5.57
N ALA A 283 23.33 -32.95 -5.88
CA ALA A 283 22.83 -33.42 -7.20
C ALA A 283 21.49 -32.77 -7.56
N ALA A 284 20.61 -32.51 -6.57
CA ALA A 284 19.33 -31.82 -6.74
C ALA A 284 19.51 -30.37 -7.25
N SER A 285 20.48 -29.65 -6.71
CA SER A 285 20.76 -28.27 -7.15
C SER A 285 21.29 -28.22 -8.58
N GLN A 286 22.07 -29.19 -8.98
CA GLN A 286 22.56 -29.30 -10.35
C GLN A 286 21.42 -29.60 -11.34
N GLU A 287 20.48 -30.45 -10.98
CA GLU A 287 19.31 -30.77 -11.80
C GLU A 287 18.40 -29.52 -11.98
N HIS A 288 18.13 -28.75 -10.91
CA HIS A 288 17.37 -27.49 -11.00
C HIS A 288 18.06 -26.47 -11.91
N LEU A 289 19.37 -26.29 -11.76
CA LEU A 289 20.15 -25.41 -12.63
C LEU A 289 20.08 -25.83 -14.10
N ALA A 290 20.21 -27.15 -14.39
CA ALA A 290 20.07 -27.66 -15.74
C ALA A 290 18.69 -27.39 -16.35
N ARG A 291 17.62 -27.53 -15.57
CA ARG A 291 16.24 -27.18 -15.99
C ARG A 291 16.09 -25.70 -16.25
N ILE A 292 16.60 -24.82 -15.38
CA ILE A 292 16.56 -23.36 -15.57
C ILE A 292 17.25 -22.95 -16.85
N PHE A 293 18.48 -23.50 -17.11
CA PHE A 293 19.20 -23.22 -18.35
C PHE A 293 18.50 -23.77 -19.58
N SER A 294 17.92 -24.97 -19.49
CA SER A 294 17.14 -25.56 -20.58
C SER A 294 15.92 -24.68 -20.92
N ALA A 295 15.19 -24.22 -19.91
CA ALA A 295 14.03 -23.34 -20.07
C ALA A 295 14.42 -22.00 -20.71
N LEU A 296 15.57 -21.44 -20.34
CA LEU A 296 16.08 -20.18 -20.93
C LEU A 296 16.48 -20.37 -22.41
N CYS A 297 17.11 -21.52 -22.76
CA CYS A 297 17.48 -21.83 -24.14
C CYS A 297 16.28 -22.12 -25.04
N GLN A 298 15.18 -22.61 -24.48
CA GLN A 298 13.94 -22.92 -25.20
C GLN A 298 12.99 -21.72 -25.34
N SER A 299 13.23 -20.61 -24.62
CA SER A 299 12.46 -19.38 -24.82
C SER A 299 12.69 -18.88 -26.24
N PRO A 300 11.66 -18.80 -27.10
CA PRO A 300 11.85 -18.33 -28.46
C PRO A 300 12.45 -16.94 -28.41
N SER A 301 13.65 -16.79 -28.95
CA SER A 301 14.27 -15.50 -29.19
C SER A 301 13.40 -14.77 -30.20
N THR A 302 12.46 -13.94 -29.75
CA THR A 302 11.91 -12.88 -30.58
C THR A 302 12.99 -11.81 -30.74
N LEU A 303 14.03 -12.14 -31.47
CA LEU A 303 14.89 -11.17 -32.13
C LEU A 303 14.15 -10.72 -33.39
N PRO A 304 14.01 -9.39 -33.60
CA PRO A 304 13.43 -8.83 -34.80
C PRO A 304 14.25 -9.18 -36.04
#